data_27dc949a25713609b8e1efa7495f9da4
#
_entry.id   27dc949a25713609b8e1efa7495f9da4
#
_cell.length_a   1.000
_cell.length_b   1.000
_cell.length_c   1.000
_cell.angle_alpha   90.00
_cell.angle_beta   90.00
_cell.angle_gamma   90.00
#
_symmetry.space_group_name_H-M   'P 1'
#
loop_
_entity.id
_entity.type
_entity.pdbx_description
1 polymer ?
#
loop_
_entity_poly.entity_id
_entity_poly.type
_entity_poly.pdbx_seq_one_letter_code
_entity_poly.pdbx_strand_id
1 'polypeptide(L)'
;MEIGILTYHAAYNYGSVLQAFATQEIIKQLGYKAEIINYRMDEQKKFYKLYRPYYGIRFFAKDLMQIPVHSQRMLRAERFEKFFQTYFSLSKEYSSPNEIYFDWSKYNMIVSGSDQIWNKHSQELEHNSWEYMFPYLLREFQGRKISYASSIGNMTDEELNVIIKDINAFDYVSMREKVSSARLEQLLHKSIKTVLDPTFLLKNNEWISKLKLHKKEEEKYILYYSLLGIKPLKQMAQILKIVAQNKKAKLRIITPFAYLNINDEVIEIHPEYGLSNSLSLFIMRRLCTQIRITVLFYQLI
;
A
#
# COMPACT_ATOMS: atom_id res chain seq x y z
N MET A 1 21.65 -4.81 -15.99
CA MET A 1 20.55 -5.74 -15.68
C MET A 1 19.31 -4.91 -15.35
N GLU A 2 18.19 -5.17 -15.98
CA GLU A 2 16.91 -4.49 -15.74
C GLU A 2 16.03 -5.39 -14.88
N ILE A 3 15.57 -4.85 -13.75
CA ILE A 3 14.75 -5.56 -12.76
C ILE A 3 13.35 -4.99 -12.79
N GLY A 4 12.36 -5.85 -13.07
CA GLY A 4 10.95 -5.53 -12.92
C GLY A 4 10.50 -5.67 -11.47
N ILE A 5 9.63 -4.77 -11.02
CA ILE A 5 8.97 -4.85 -9.71
C ILE A 5 7.48 -4.99 -9.97
N LEU A 6 6.89 -6.07 -9.48
CA LEU A 6 5.46 -6.32 -9.64
C LEU A 6 4.78 -6.40 -8.26
N THR A 7 4.01 -5.37 -7.94
CA THR A 7 3.32 -5.21 -6.65
C THR A 7 2.08 -4.33 -6.78
N TYR A 8 1.29 -4.21 -5.72
CA TYR A 8 0.17 -3.27 -5.64
C TYR A 8 0.69 -1.82 -5.49
N HIS A 9 1.24 -1.27 -6.58
CA HIS A 9 1.81 0.08 -6.59
C HIS A 9 0.77 1.19 -6.79
N ALA A 10 -0.35 0.88 -7.43
CA ALA A 10 -1.38 1.85 -7.84
C ALA A 10 -2.63 1.85 -6.95
N ALA A 11 -2.56 1.18 -5.80
CA ALA A 11 -3.56 1.30 -4.75
C ALA A 11 -3.54 2.70 -4.12
N TYR A 12 -4.71 3.31 -3.87
CA TYR A 12 -4.74 4.58 -3.13
C TYR A 12 -4.60 4.33 -1.61
N ASN A 13 -3.60 3.55 -1.27
CA ASN A 13 -3.20 3.16 0.07
C ASN A 13 -1.73 3.53 0.29
N TYR A 14 -1.45 4.24 1.38
CA TYR A 14 -0.09 4.70 1.68
C TYR A 14 0.91 3.55 1.81
N GLY A 15 0.52 2.46 2.49
CA GLY A 15 1.39 1.30 2.68
C GLY A 15 1.81 0.67 1.36
N SER A 16 0.85 0.39 0.48
CA SER A 16 1.10 -0.22 -0.82
C SER A 16 2.00 0.63 -1.71
N VAL A 17 1.81 1.94 -1.70
CA VAL A 17 2.62 2.84 -2.53
C VAL A 17 4.03 3.03 -1.94
N LEU A 18 4.14 3.15 -0.62
CA LEU A 18 5.44 3.35 0.03
C LEU A 18 6.35 2.12 -0.06
N GLN A 19 5.78 0.92 0.07
CA GLN A 19 6.57 -0.30 -0.10
C GLN A 19 7.07 -0.44 -1.55
N ALA A 20 6.24 -0.08 -2.56
CA ALA A 20 6.66 -0.10 -3.96
C ALA A 20 7.80 0.89 -4.22
N PHE A 21 7.69 2.11 -3.70
CA PHE A 21 8.73 3.12 -3.77
C PHE A 21 10.03 2.65 -3.10
N ALA A 22 9.94 2.13 -1.88
CA ALA A 22 11.10 1.65 -1.15
C ALA A 22 11.81 0.51 -1.89
N THR A 23 11.06 -0.46 -2.42
CA THR A 23 11.60 -1.56 -3.22
C THR A 23 12.36 -1.04 -4.44
N GLN A 24 11.76 -0.10 -5.19
CA GLN A 24 12.41 0.54 -6.33
C GLN A 24 13.73 1.21 -5.93
N GLU A 25 13.71 2.00 -4.87
CA GLU A 25 14.86 2.77 -4.45
C GLU A 25 16.00 1.90 -3.89
N ILE A 26 15.68 0.82 -3.20
CA ILE A 26 16.68 -0.15 -2.74
C ILE A 26 17.35 -0.86 -3.92
N ILE A 27 16.57 -1.30 -4.92
CA ILE A 27 17.15 -1.93 -6.12
C ILE A 27 18.07 -0.96 -6.86
N LYS A 28 17.69 0.33 -6.96
CA LYS A 28 18.56 1.38 -7.53
C LYS A 28 19.84 1.58 -6.71
N GLN A 29 19.75 1.57 -5.38
CA GLN A 29 20.93 1.69 -4.50
C GLN A 29 21.88 0.49 -4.65
N LEU A 30 21.39 -0.68 -4.98
CA LEU A 30 22.19 -1.86 -5.30
C LEU A 30 22.85 -1.79 -6.68
N GLY A 31 22.68 -0.70 -7.43
CA GLY A 31 23.31 -0.47 -8.73
C GLY A 31 22.55 -1.02 -9.92
N TYR A 32 21.30 -1.44 -9.74
CA TYR A 32 20.48 -1.99 -10.83
C TYR A 32 19.47 -0.96 -11.37
N LYS A 33 19.07 -1.13 -12.63
CA LYS A 33 17.90 -0.43 -13.16
C LYS A 33 16.63 -1.11 -12.63
N ALA A 34 15.75 -0.30 -12.04
CA ALA A 34 14.48 -0.78 -11.47
C ALA A 34 13.32 -0.11 -12.18
N GLU A 35 12.36 -0.88 -12.62
CA GLU A 35 11.11 -0.42 -13.23
C GLU A 35 9.94 -1.09 -12.54
N ILE A 36 8.95 -0.31 -12.11
CA ILE A 36 7.69 -0.85 -11.59
C ILE A 36 6.82 -1.21 -12.79
N ILE A 37 6.46 -2.48 -12.88
CA ILE A 37 5.56 -2.99 -13.92
C ILE A 37 4.16 -2.46 -13.62
N ASN A 38 3.68 -1.56 -14.46
CA ASN A 38 2.44 -0.82 -14.24
C ASN A 38 1.21 -1.66 -14.59
N TYR A 39 1.00 -2.72 -13.81
CA TYR A 39 -0.17 -3.60 -13.93
C TYR A 39 -1.33 -3.02 -13.14
N ARG A 40 -2.33 -2.50 -13.85
CA ARG A 40 -3.53 -1.85 -13.31
C ARG A 40 -4.76 -2.43 -13.98
N MET A 41 -5.30 -3.47 -13.41
CA MET A 41 -6.52 -4.12 -13.93
C MET A 41 -7.70 -3.16 -13.97
N ASP A 42 -8.59 -3.37 -14.94
CA ASP A 42 -9.79 -2.55 -15.06
C ASP A 42 -10.69 -2.65 -13.84
N GLU A 43 -10.74 -3.81 -13.18
CA GLU A 43 -11.47 -4.03 -11.93
C GLU A 43 -10.87 -3.19 -10.80
N GLN A 44 -9.55 -3.16 -10.67
CA GLN A 44 -8.87 -2.31 -9.69
C GLN A 44 -9.16 -0.83 -9.95
N LYS A 45 -9.10 -0.40 -11.21
CA LYS A 45 -9.49 0.97 -11.58
C LYS A 45 -10.96 1.27 -11.24
N LYS A 46 -11.88 0.32 -11.47
CA LYS A 46 -13.29 0.45 -11.10
C LYS A 46 -13.48 0.55 -9.59
N PHE A 47 -12.70 -0.22 -8.81
CA PHE A 47 -12.74 -0.19 -7.33
C PHE A 47 -12.36 1.20 -6.79
N TYR A 48 -11.38 1.86 -7.39
CA TYR A 48 -10.94 3.20 -6.98
C TYR A 48 -11.75 4.36 -7.58
N LYS A 49 -12.75 4.10 -8.43
CA LYS A 49 -13.65 5.14 -8.89
C LYS A 49 -14.42 5.78 -7.74
N LEU A 50 -14.71 7.06 -7.90
CA LEU A 50 -15.48 7.81 -6.89
C LEU A 50 -16.90 7.26 -6.71
N TYR A 51 -17.49 6.77 -7.79
CA TYR A 51 -18.83 6.17 -7.83
C TYR A 51 -18.73 4.77 -8.41
N ARG A 52 -19.26 3.78 -7.68
CA ARG A 52 -19.11 2.35 -7.97
C ARG A 52 -20.45 1.64 -8.15
N PRO A 53 -21.26 2.00 -9.13
CA PRO A 53 -22.58 1.38 -9.34
C PRO A 53 -22.49 -0.13 -9.62
N TYR A 54 -21.35 -0.58 -10.13
CA TYR A 54 -21.11 -1.98 -10.52
C TYR A 54 -20.99 -2.94 -9.33
N TYR A 55 -20.72 -2.42 -8.13
CA TYR A 55 -20.57 -3.21 -6.89
C TYR A 55 -21.88 -3.34 -6.11
N GLY A 56 -23.02 -2.92 -6.73
CA GLY A 56 -24.35 -3.04 -6.17
C GLY A 56 -24.83 -1.81 -5.38
N ILE A 57 -26.13 -1.81 -5.09
CA ILE A 57 -26.85 -0.65 -4.55
C ILE A 57 -26.29 -0.14 -3.21
N ARG A 58 -25.76 -1.05 -2.39
CA ARG A 58 -25.16 -0.67 -1.09
C ARG A 58 -23.88 0.15 -1.25
N PHE A 59 -23.02 -0.19 -2.22
CA PHE A 59 -21.82 0.57 -2.52
C PHE A 59 -22.18 1.90 -3.15
N PHE A 60 -23.13 1.90 -4.09
CA PHE A 60 -23.59 3.12 -4.73
C PHE A 60 -24.21 4.10 -3.71
N ALA A 61 -25.06 3.61 -2.78
CA ALA A 61 -25.60 4.45 -1.71
C ALA A 61 -24.50 5.03 -0.81
N LYS A 62 -23.48 4.24 -0.45
CA LYS A 62 -22.32 4.76 0.29
C LYS A 62 -21.55 5.82 -0.48
N ASP A 63 -21.42 5.66 -1.80
CA ASP A 63 -20.73 6.64 -2.64
C ASP A 63 -21.53 7.94 -2.76
N LEU A 64 -22.87 7.88 -2.85
CA LEU A 64 -23.75 9.05 -2.80
C LEU A 64 -23.63 9.82 -1.49
N MET A 65 -23.53 9.13 -0.35
CA MET A 65 -23.27 9.78 0.94
C MET A 65 -21.94 10.54 1.00
N GLN A 66 -21.03 10.30 0.06
CA GLN A 66 -19.74 10.96 -0.03
C GLN A 66 -19.72 12.17 -0.99
N ILE A 67 -20.87 12.53 -1.57
CA ILE A 67 -20.99 13.73 -2.43
C ILE A 67 -20.46 15.00 -1.75
N PRO A 68 -20.76 15.28 -0.46
CA PRO A 68 -20.26 16.49 0.21
C PRO A 68 -18.73 16.59 0.26
N VAL A 69 -18.03 15.47 0.12
CA VAL A 69 -16.56 15.39 0.18
C VAL A 69 -15.94 14.97 -1.15
N HIS A 70 -16.70 15.11 -2.22
CA HIS A 70 -16.29 14.73 -3.58
C HIS A 70 -14.97 15.41 -3.99
N SER A 71 -14.86 16.72 -3.81
CA SER A 71 -13.66 17.50 -4.14
C SER A 71 -12.41 17.00 -3.38
N GLN A 72 -12.56 16.66 -2.12
CA GLN A 72 -11.47 16.13 -1.30
C GLN A 72 -11.03 14.74 -1.77
N ARG A 73 -11.98 13.88 -2.14
CA ARG A 73 -11.70 12.56 -2.72
C ARG A 73 -11.00 12.67 -4.08
N MET A 74 -11.45 13.59 -4.92
CA MET A 74 -10.79 13.90 -6.20
C MET A 74 -9.35 14.36 -5.98
N LEU A 75 -9.16 15.33 -5.10
CA LEU A 75 -7.84 15.88 -4.79
C LEU A 75 -6.89 14.80 -4.19
N ARG A 76 -7.43 13.88 -3.38
CA ARG A 76 -6.65 12.75 -2.88
C ARG A 76 -6.20 11.84 -4.01
N ALA A 77 -7.10 11.44 -4.91
CA ALA A 77 -6.77 10.60 -6.05
C ALA A 77 -5.72 11.27 -6.96
N GLU A 78 -5.90 12.55 -7.29
CA GLU A 78 -4.94 13.34 -8.07
C GLU A 78 -3.55 13.37 -7.40
N ARG A 79 -3.48 13.54 -6.10
CA ARG A 79 -2.21 13.55 -5.34
C ARG A 79 -1.51 12.17 -5.35
N PHE A 80 -2.26 11.07 -5.36
CA PHE A 80 -1.68 9.73 -5.53
C PHE A 80 -1.14 9.55 -6.94
N GLU A 81 -1.91 9.88 -7.98
CA GLU A 81 -1.47 9.78 -9.37
C GLU A 81 -0.24 10.67 -9.63
N LYS A 82 -0.22 11.89 -9.10
CA LYS A 82 0.96 12.77 -9.18
C LYS A 82 2.19 12.16 -8.52
N PHE A 83 2.00 11.47 -7.38
CA PHE A 83 3.11 10.76 -6.73
C PHE A 83 3.66 9.66 -7.63
N PHE A 84 2.80 8.84 -8.24
CA PHE A 84 3.21 7.77 -9.15
C PHE A 84 4.02 8.34 -10.32
N GLN A 85 3.52 9.39 -10.97
CA GLN A 85 4.19 10.04 -12.09
C GLN A 85 5.53 10.69 -11.71
N THR A 86 5.65 11.18 -10.47
CA THR A 86 6.84 11.91 -10.03
C THR A 86 7.96 11.00 -9.54
N TYR A 87 7.60 9.91 -8.85
CA TYR A 87 8.57 9.12 -8.08
C TYR A 87 8.76 7.69 -8.57
N PHE A 88 7.83 7.16 -9.36
CA PHE A 88 7.97 5.81 -9.90
C PHE A 88 8.61 5.82 -11.29
N SER A 89 9.52 4.88 -11.51
CA SER A 89 9.94 4.47 -12.86
C SER A 89 8.95 3.42 -13.33
N LEU A 90 7.88 3.86 -14.01
CA LEU A 90 6.79 2.99 -14.46
C LEU A 90 7.06 2.47 -15.88
N SER A 91 6.70 1.21 -16.15
CA SER A 91 6.49 0.72 -17.50
C SER A 91 5.26 1.36 -18.15
N LYS A 92 4.98 1.05 -19.41
CA LYS A 92 3.64 1.27 -19.96
C LYS A 92 2.60 0.57 -19.08
N GLU A 93 1.36 1.02 -19.13
CA GLU A 93 0.26 0.42 -18.39
C GLU A 93 -0.20 -0.88 -19.06
N TYR A 94 -0.48 -1.89 -18.24
CA TYR A 94 -1.06 -3.16 -18.63
C TYR A 94 -2.38 -3.36 -17.90
N SER A 95 -3.44 -3.65 -18.66
CA SER A 95 -4.80 -3.82 -18.15
C SER A 95 -5.19 -5.28 -17.96
N SER A 96 -4.45 -6.19 -18.54
CA SER A 96 -4.69 -7.64 -18.50
C SER A 96 -3.41 -8.45 -18.32
N PRO A 97 -3.51 -9.69 -17.82
CA PRO A 97 -2.36 -10.60 -17.71
C PRO A 97 -1.64 -10.79 -19.03
N ASN A 98 -2.37 -10.99 -20.13
CA ASN A 98 -1.80 -11.27 -21.45
C ASN A 98 -0.91 -10.14 -21.95
N GLU A 99 -1.30 -8.87 -21.71
CA GLU A 99 -0.49 -7.72 -22.11
C GLU A 99 0.89 -7.71 -21.45
N ILE A 100 0.98 -8.14 -20.17
CA ILE A 100 2.24 -8.21 -19.44
C ILE A 100 3.14 -9.29 -20.03
N TYR A 101 2.57 -10.45 -20.37
CA TYR A 101 3.34 -11.62 -20.81
C TYR A 101 4.16 -11.33 -22.05
N PHE A 102 3.68 -10.48 -22.94
CA PHE A 102 4.42 -10.07 -24.14
C PHE A 102 5.71 -9.29 -23.84
N ASP A 103 5.72 -8.51 -22.74
CA ASP A 103 6.83 -7.62 -22.45
C ASP A 103 7.80 -8.18 -21.38
N TRP A 104 7.55 -9.37 -20.86
CA TRP A 104 8.38 -9.94 -19.80
C TRP A 104 9.82 -10.23 -20.23
N SER A 105 10.07 -10.47 -21.52
CA SER A 105 11.42 -10.67 -22.08
C SER A 105 12.36 -9.48 -21.88
N LYS A 106 11.83 -8.30 -21.58
CA LYS A 106 12.57 -7.09 -21.25
C LYS A 106 13.35 -7.23 -19.93
N TYR A 107 12.86 -8.02 -18.98
CA TYR A 107 13.44 -8.14 -17.65
C TYR A 107 14.32 -9.39 -17.52
N ASN A 108 15.48 -9.23 -16.89
CA ASN A 108 16.34 -10.36 -16.49
C ASN A 108 15.85 -11.00 -15.19
N MET A 109 15.19 -10.21 -14.35
CA MET A 109 14.66 -10.60 -13.05
C MET A 109 13.39 -9.82 -12.76
N ILE A 110 12.44 -10.45 -12.10
CA ILE A 110 11.27 -9.77 -11.53
C ILE A 110 11.21 -10.03 -10.04
N VAL A 111 11.06 -8.95 -9.28
CA VAL A 111 10.75 -8.98 -7.84
C VAL A 111 9.25 -8.82 -7.67
N SER A 112 8.58 -9.88 -7.23
CA SER A 112 7.15 -9.87 -6.91
C SER A 112 6.97 -9.60 -5.42
N GLY A 113 6.21 -8.58 -5.07
CA GLY A 113 6.04 -8.11 -3.69
C GLY A 113 6.57 -6.68 -3.50
N SER A 114 6.45 -6.16 -2.32
CA SER A 114 5.78 -6.67 -1.11
C SER A 114 4.25 -6.65 -1.26
N ASP A 115 3.52 -6.54 -0.13
CA ASP A 115 2.07 -6.47 -0.02
C ASP A 115 1.36 -7.84 -0.14
N GLN A 116 0.03 -7.84 0.01
CA GLN A 116 -0.82 -9.04 -0.01
C GLN A 116 -1.11 -9.51 -1.45
N ILE A 117 -0.08 -9.54 -2.29
CA ILE A 117 -0.19 -9.86 -3.72
C ILE A 117 -0.63 -11.30 -3.99
N TRP A 118 -0.51 -12.18 -3.00
CA TRP A 118 -0.96 -13.57 -3.05
C TRP A 118 -2.19 -13.83 -2.19
N ASN A 119 -2.92 -12.77 -1.83
CA ASN A 119 -4.18 -12.88 -1.08
C ASN A 119 -5.39 -12.72 -2.00
N LYS A 120 -6.11 -13.81 -2.26
CA LYS A 120 -7.36 -13.80 -3.06
C LYS A 120 -8.46 -12.94 -2.43
N HIS A 121 -8.45 -12.79 -1.10
CA HIS A 121 -9.44 -12.01 -0.35
C HIS A 121 -9.08 -10.53 -0.21
N SER A 122 -8.08 -10.06 -0.95
CA SER A 122 -7.83 -8.62 -1.08
C SER A 122 -9.09 -7.93 -1.62
N GLN A 123 -9.52 -6.85 -0.96
CA GLN A 123 -10.75 -6.13 -1.34
C GLN A 123 -10.77 -5.70 -2.81
N GLU A 124 -9.62 -5.48 -3.40
CA GLU A 124 -9.48 -5.11 -4.81
C GLU A 124 -9.67 -6.30 -5.75
N LEU A 125 -9.49 -7.54 -5.24
CA LEU A 125 -9.50 -8.78 -6.00
C LEU A 125 -10.65 -9.74 -5.63
N GLU A 126 -11.37 -9.47 -4.56
CA GLU A 126 -12.38 -10.39 -3.99
C GLU A 126 -13.42 -10.88 -5.01
N HIS A 127 -13.73 -10.04 -6.01
CA HIS A 127 -14.66 -10.37 -7.09
C HIS A 127 -13.98 -10.86 -8.36
N ASN A 128 -12.66 -11.00 -8.37
CA ASN A 128 -11.89 -11.35 -9.55
C ASN A 128 -11.56 -12.84 -9.59
N SER A 129 -11.33 -13.35 -10.79
CA SER A 129 -10.82 -14.69 -10.99
C SER A 129 -9.36 -14.81 -10.52
N TRP A 130 -8.89 -16.05 -10.33
CA TRP A 130 -7.49 -16.32 -10.04
C TRP A 130 -6.52 -15.75 -11.08
N GLU A 131 -6.97 -15.58 -12.32
CA GLU A 131 -6.16 -15.07 -13.44
C GLU A 131 -5.52 -13.72 -13.14
N TYR A 132 -6.20 -12.86 -12.37
CA TYR A 132 -5.64 -11.56 -11.98
C TYR A 132 -4.44 -11.66 -11.03
N MET A 133 -4.33 -12.77 -10.30
CA MET A 133 -3.20 -13.04 -9.43
C MET A 133 -2.01 -13.64 -10.19
N PHE A 134 -2.23 -14.30 -11.32
CA PHE A 134 -1.20 -15.05 -12.04
C PHE A 134 0.02 -14.21 -12.45
N PRO A 135 -0.11 -12.95 -12.88
CA PRO A 135 1.07 -12.10 -13.08
C PRO A 135 1.95 -11.98 -11.82
N TYR A 136 1.35 -11.81 -10.64
CA TYR A 136 2.10 -11.71 -9.38
C TYR A 136 2.77 -13.05 -8.99
N LEU A 137 2.32 -14.15 -9.57
CA LEU A 137 2.94 -15.48 -9.45
C LEU A 137 3.99 -15.75 -10.54
N LEU A 138 4.20 -14.81 -11.44
CA LEU A 138 5.19 -14.85 -12.52
C LEU A 138 5.10 -16.13 -13.38
N ARG A 139 3.88 -16.65 -13.64
CA ARG A 139 3.68 -17.95 -14.30
C ARG A 139 4.43 -18.06 -15.61
N GLU A 140 4.30 -17.09 -16.49
CA GLU A 140 4.86 -17.12 -17.86
C GLU A 140 6.27 -16.51 -17.94
N PHE A 141 6.80 -15.99 -16.84
CA PHE A 141 8.13 -15.40 -16.84
C PHE A 141 9.22 -16.46 -16.79
N GLN A 142 10.19 -16.36 -17.71
CA GLN A 142 11.30 -17.32 -17.84
C GLN A 142 12.60 -16.84 -17.20
N GLY A 143 12.65 -15.58 -16.74
CA GLY A 143 13.80 -15.03 -16.04
C GLY A 143 13.79 -15.38 -14.56
N ARG A 144 14.66 -14.73 -13.80
CA ARG A 144 14.83 -14.98 -12.36
C ARG A 144 13.65 -14.43 -11.55
N LYS A 145 13.00 -15.29 -10.78
CA LYS A 145 11.81 -15.01 -10.00
C LYS A 145 12.15 -14.83 -8.53
N ILE A 146 11.92 -13.65 -7.98
CA ILE A 146 12.14 -13.36 -6.56
C ILE A 146 10.85 -12.87 -5.94
N SER A 147 10.48 -13.42 -4.77
CA SER A 147 9.46 -12.85 -3.91
C SER A 147 10.12 -12.14 -2.73
N TYR A 148 9.80 -10.87 -2.53
CA TYR A 148 10.30 -10.12 -1.38
C TYR A 148 9.17 -9.59 -0.51
N ALA A 149 9.12 -10.06 0.74
CA ALA A 149 8.15 -9.64 1.76
C ALA A 149 6.69 -9.74 1.27
N SER A 150 6.37 -10.73 0.45
CA SER A 150 4.99 -11.00 -0.02
C SER A 150 4.13 -11.50 1.14
N SER A 151 2.81 -11.41 0.97
CA SER A 151 1.85 -11.90 1.97
C SER A 151 0.75 -12.71 1.29
N ILE A 152 0.35 -13.79 1.95
CA ILE A 152 -0.80 -14.63 1.56
C ILE A 152 -2.09 -14.18 2.27
N GLY A 153 -2.00 -13.17 3.15
CA GLY A 153 -3.15 -12.70 3.91
C GLY A 153 -3.85 -13.80 4.68
N ASN A 154 -5.17 -13.87 4.48
CA ASN A 154 -6.05 -14.84 5.16
C ASN A 154 -6.48 -16.03 4.27
N MET A 155 -5.69 -16.36 3.24
CA MET A 155 -5.97 -17.54 2.39
C MET A 155 -5.97 -18.83 3.20
N THR A 156 -6.88 -19.75 2.84
CA THR A 156 -6.91 -21.11 3.41
C THR A 156 -5.84 -22.00 2.78
N ASP A 157 -5.59 -23.18 3.35
CA ASP A 157 -4.60 -24.12 2.79
C ASP A 157 -5.10 -24.73 1.46
N GLU A 158 -6.41 -24.92 1.30
CA GLU A 158 -7.02 -25.33 0.05
C GLU A 158 -6.79 -24.31 -1.06
N GLU A 159 -6.95 -23.02 -0.74
CA GLU A 159 -6.69 -21.94 -1.68
C GLU A 159 -5.18 -21.83 -2.01
N LEU A 160 -4.31 -21.98 -1.02
CA LEU A 160 -2.86 -22.00 -1.24
C LEU A 160 -2.44 -23.14 -2.15
N ASN A 161 -3.07 -24.31 -2.06
CA ASN A 161 -2.80 -25.45 -2.92
C ASN A 161 -3.06 -25.16 -4.41
N VAL A 162 -3.91 -24.17 -4.74
CA VAL A 162 -4.14 -23.73 -6.14
C VAL A 162 -2.91 -23.06 -6.72
N ILE A 163 -2.13 -22.32 -5.90
CA ILE A 163 -1.00 -21.49 -6.33
C ILE A 163 0.36 -21.99 -5.86
N ILE A 164 0.39 -23.06 -5.07
CA ILE A 164 1.63 -23.53 -4.41
C ILE A 164 2.72 -23.93 -5.41
N LYS A 165 2.33 -24.50 -6.56
CA LYS A 165 3.27 -24.85 -7.64
C LYS A 165 3.95 -23.62 -8.22
N ASP A 166 3.19 -22.54 -8.38
CA ASP A 166 3.72 -21.27 -8.89
C ASP A 166 4.69 -20.64 -7.89
N ILE A 167 4.33 -20.65 -6.60
CA ILE A 167 5.21 -20.15 -5.53
C ILE A 167 6.49 -21.00 -5.47
N ASN A 168 6.37 -22.31 -5.65
CA ASN A 168 7.52 -23.22 -5.68
C ASN A 168 8.49 -22.95 -6.83
N ALA A 169 8.01 -22.34 -7.91
CA ALA A 169 8.81 -21.99 -9.09
C ALA A 169 9.64 -20.71 -8.91
N PHE A 170 9.53 -20.01 -7.79
CA PHE A 170 10.40 -18.89 -7.49
C PHE A 170 11.80 -19.37 -7.06
N ASP A 171 12.83 -18.68 -7.54
CA ASP A 171 14.23 -18.92 -7.13
C ASP A 171 14.43 -18.58 -5.66
N TYR A 172 13.78 -17.51 -5.19
CA TYR A 172 13.81 -17.07 -3.79
C TYR A 172 12.43 -16.60 -3.34
N VAL A 173 11.99 -17.10 -2.19
CA VAL A 173 10.74 -16.69 -1.55
C VAL A 173 11.04 -16.14 -0.18
N SER A 174 10.53 -14.96 0.11
CA SER A 174 10.49 -14.40 1.46
C SER A 174 9.15 -13.78 1.75
N MET A 175 8.69 -13.92 2.98
CA MET A 175 7.38 -13.47 3.43
C MET A 175 7.52 -12.34 4.46
N ARG A 176 6.50 -11.49 4.55
CA ARG A 176 6.46 -10.40 5.52
C ARG A 176 6.05 -10.88 6.91
N GLU A 177 5.12 -11.83 6.96
CA GLU A 177 4.57 -12.35 8.21
C GLU A 177 5.14 -13.72 8.56
N LYS A 178 5.51 -13.90 9.84
CA LYS A 178 6.04 -15.17 10.36
C LYS A 178 5.05 -16.34 10.18
N VAL A 179 3.75 -16.06 10.34
CA VAL A 179 2.70 -17.07 10.14
C VAL A 179 2.65 -17.53 8.69
N SER A 180 2.72 -16.60 7.75
CA SER A 180 2.77 -16.91 6.31
C SER A 180 4.01 -17.73 5.94
N SER A 181 5.18 -17.37 6.48
CA SER A 181 6.42 -18.13 6.27
C SER A 181 6.26 -19.58 6.75
N ALA A 182 5.80 -19.79 7.99
CA ALA A 182 5.65 -21.11 8.57
C ALA A 182 4.66 -22.00 7.79
N ARG A 183 3.56 -21.43 7.31
CA ARG A 183 2.59 -22.16 6.48
C ARG A 183 3.19 -22.57 5.13
N LEU A 184 3.89 -21.67 4.45
CA LEU A 184 4.55 -22.02 3.19
C LEU A 184 5.70 -22.99 3.37
N GLU A 185 6.45 -22.95 4.48
CA GLU A 185 7.48 -23.95 4.82
C GLU A 185 6.89 -25.36 4.90
N GLN A 186 5.73 -25.49 5.54
CA GLN A 186 5.02 -26.77 5.65
C GLN A 186 4.55 -27.28 4.29
N LEU A 187 3.97 -26.41 3.45
CA LEU A 187 3.42 -26.80 2.15
C LEU A 187 4.51 -27.07 1.08
N LEU A 188 5.62 -26.35 1.15
CA LEU A 188 6.69 -26.42 0.15
C LEU A 188 7.85 -27.34 0.58
N HIS A 189 7.89 -27.72 1.85
CA HIS A 189 9.05 -28.45 2.45
C HIS A 189 10.38 -27.73 2.22
N LYS A 190 10.37 -26.39 2.26
CA LYS A 190 11.51 -25.50 2.06
C LYS A 190 11.56 -24.47 3.17
N SER A 191 12.76 -24.01 3.57
CA SER A 191 12.90 -22.88 4.49
C SER A 191 12.48 -21.57 3.80
N ILE A 192 11.56 -20.84 4.40
CA ILE A 192 11.04 -19.57 3.90
C ILE A 192 11.39 -18.46 4.90
N LYS A 193 12.20 -17.52 4.47
CA LYS A 193 12.62 -16.42 5.35
C LYS A 193 11.51 -15.42 5.61
N THR A 194 11.34 -15.02 6.87
CA THR A 194 10.57 -13.83 7.23
C THR A 194 11.49 -12.61 7.16
N VAL A 195 11.06 -11.59 6.43
CA VAL A 195 11.82 -10.36 6.21
C VAL A 195 10.99 -9.12 6.55
N LEU A 196 11.66 -7.99 6.74
CA LEU A 196 10.97 -6.71 6.98
C LEU A 196 10.28 -6.22 5.70
N ASP A 197 9.16 -5.50 5.90
CA ASP A 197 8.55 -4.73 4.82
C ASP A 197 9.59 -3.76 4.20
N PRO A 198 9.60 -3.57 2.87
CA PRO A 198 10.55 -2.69 2.19
C PRO A 198 10.64 -1.28 2.78
N THR A 199 9.56 -0.76 3.36
CA THR A 199 9.54 0.57 3.96
C THR A 199 10.53 0.74 5.11
N PHE A 200 10.96 -0.36 5.75
CA PHE A 200 11.97 -0.35 6.81
C PHE A 200 13.42 -0.37 6.28
N LEU A 201 13.63 -0.63 5.00
CA LEU A 201 14.95 -0.69 4.39
C LEU A 201 15.55 0.70 4.13
N LEU A 202 14.71 1.72 3.93
CA LEU A 202 15.14 3.10 3.76
C LEU A 202 15.24 3.79 5.13
N LYS A 203 16.35 4.49 5.34
CA LYS A 203 16.57 5.32 6.53
C LYS A 203 15.77 6.62 6.45
N ASN A 204 15.54 7.28 7.57
CA ASN A 204 14.78 8.53 7.63
C ASN A 204 15.31 9.64 6.72
N ASN A 205 16.64 9.85 6.72
CA ASN A 205 17.27 10.85 5.86
C ASN A 205 17.09 10.52 4.37
N GLU A 206 17.04 9.25 4.01
CA GLU A 206 16.80 8.81 2.64
C GLU A 206 15.36 9.07 2.20
N TRP A 207 14.38 8.81 3.06
CA TRP A 207 12.99 9.19 2.82
C TRP A 207 12.84 10.71 2.59
N ILE A 208 13.48 11.52 3.46
CA ILE A 208 13.43 12.99 3.37
C ILE A 208 14.05 13.46 2.06
N SER A 209 15.25 12.99 1.73
CA SER A 209 15.99 13.45 0.55
C SER A 209 15.33 13.00 -0.76
N LYS A 210 14.95 11.71 -0.86
CA LYS A 210 14.38 11.13 -2.07
C LYS A 210 12.99 11.70 -2.41
N LEU A 211 12.17 11.99 -1.41
CA LEU A 211 10.84 12.57 -1.57
C LEU A 211 10.82 14.09 -1.45
N LYS A 212 11.99 14.73 -1.28
CA LYS A 212 12.16 16.19 -1.16
C LYS A 212 11.19 16.77 -0.11
N LEU A 213 11.12 16.12 1.05
CA LEU A 213 10.22 16.55 2.12
C LEU A 213 10.80 17.76 2.83
N HIS A 214 9.98 18.79 3.00
CA HIS A 214 10.35 20.01 3.70
C HIS A 214 9.66 20.10 5.05
N LYS A 215 10.39 20.57 6.07
CA LYS A 215 9.81 20.86 7.39
C LYS A 215 8.89 22.07 7.26
N LYS A 216 7.60 21.86 7.40
CA LYS A 216 6.60 22.92 7.20
C LYS A 216 6.12 23.61 8.46
N GLU A 217 6.25 23.00 9.65
CA GLU A 217 5.56 23.50 10.84
C GLU A 217 6.31 23.26 12.15
N GLU A 218 6.22 24.23 13.05
CA GLU A 218 6.66 24.14 14.45
C GLU A 218 5.52 23.72 15.41
N GLU A 219 4.29 23.62 14.91
CA GLU A 219 3.11 23.31 15.72
C GLU A 219 3.14 21.87 16.23
N LYS A 220 2.84 21.70 17.50
CA LYS A 220 2.74 20.39 18.13
C LYS A 220 1.47 19.67 17.67
N TYR A 221 1.58 18.47 17.19
CA TYR A 221 0.41 17.65 16.81
C TYR A 221 0.56 16.20 17.20
N ILE A 222 -0.58 15.53 17.37
CA ILE A 222 -0.74 14.08 17.42
C ILE A 222 -1.26 13.66 16.05
N LEU A 223 -0.59 12.71 15.43
CA LEU A 223 -1.02 12.15 14.16
C LEU A 223 -1.73 10.82 14.37
N TYR A 224 -2.94 10.70 13.85
CA TYR A 224 -3.70 9.46 13.82
C TYR A 224 -4.05 9.10 12.39
N TYR A 225 -3.54 7.97 11.92
CA TYR A 225 -3.91 7.37 10.63
C TYR A 225 -4.89 6.23 10.88
N SER A 226 -6.05 6.24 10.21
CA SER A 226 -7.08 5.22 10.38
C SER A 226 -7.66 4.77 9.05
N LEU A 227 -7.71 3.45 8.87
CA LEU A 227 -8.48 2.77 7.84
C LEU A 227 -9.81 2.20 8.40
N LEU A 228 -10.05 2.38 9.70
CA LEU A 228 -11.26 1.92 10.37
C LEU A 228 -12.49 2.69 9.89
N GLY A 229 -13.65 2.03 9.92
CA GLY A 229 -14.93 2.67 9.63
C GLY A 229 -15.24 3.83 10.57
N ILE A 230 -16.28 4.60 10.25
CA ILE A 230 -16.61 5.87 10.91
C ILE A 230 -16.83 5.75 12.42
N LYS A 231 -17.55 4.71 12.86
CA LYS A 231 -17.89 4.54 14.28
C LYS A 231 -16.64 4.35 15.16
N PRO A 232 -15.72 3.39 14.87
CA PRO A 232 -14.48 3.25 15.60
C PRO A 232 -13.58 4.50 15.51
N LEU A 233 -13.56 5.15 14.34
CA LEU A 233 -12.78 6.36 14.14
C LEU A 233 -13.26 7.51 15.04
N LYS A 234 -14.59 7.74 15.13
CA LYS A 234 -15.17 8.75 16.03
C LYS A 234 -14.84 8.49 17.50
N GLN A 235 -14.94 7.24 17.93
CA GLN A 235 -14.61 6.86 19.32
C GLN A 235 -13.14 7.12 19.62
N MET A 236 -12.24 6.72 18.74
CA MET A 236 -10.80 6.95 18.93
C MET A 236 -10.45 8.43 18.87
N ALA A 237 -11.09 9.21 18.00
CA ALA A 237 -10.87 10.65 17.90
C ALA A 237 -11.20 11.36 19.21
N GLN A 238 -12.26 10.99 19.92
CA GLN A 238 -12.60 11.56 21.22
C GLN A 238 -11.55 11.24 22.29
N ILE A 239 -11.06 10.01 22.34
CA ILE A 239 -10.00 9.62 23.27
C ILE A 239 -8.72 10.41 22.98
N LEU A 240 -8.30 10.46 21.72
CA LEU A 240 -7.09 11.14 21.29
C LEU A 240 -7.18 12.67 21.45
N LYS A 241 -8.39 13.23 21.36
CA LYS A 241 -8.64 14.66 21.64
C LYS A 241 -8.22 15.01 23.06
N ILE A 242 -8.61 14.21 24.06
CA ILE A 242 -8.22 14.43 25.46
C ILE A 242 -6.70 14.43 25.61
N VAL A 243 -6.03 13.47 24.95
CA VAL A 243 -4.56 13.40 24.95
C VAL A 243 -3.95 14.62 24.28
N ALA A 244 -4.52 15.10 23.17
CA ALA A 244 -4.06 16.27 22.44
C ALA A 244 -4.18 17.54 23.30
N GLN A 245 -5.32 17.75 23.95
CA GLN A 245 -5.55 18.86 24.87
C GLN A 245 -4.54 18.88 26.03
N ASN A 246 -4.32 17.72 26.67
CA ASN A 246 -3.34 17.59 27.75
C ASN A 246 -1.90 17.88 27.30
N LYS A 247 -1.58 17.67 26.02
CA LYS A 247 -0.27 17.94 25.42
C LYS A 247 -0.17 19.32 24.77
N LYS A 248 -1.23 20.12 24.80
CA LYS A 248 -1.33 21.41 24.10
C LYS A 248 -0.94 21.25 22.62
N ALA A 249 -1.57 20.28 21.94
CA ALA A 249 -1.28 19.88 20.58
C ALA A 249 -2.58 19.75 19.78
N LYS A 250 -2.51 19.86 18.47
CA LYS A 250 -3.60 19.52 17.55
C LYS A 250 -3.70 17.98 17.37
N LEU A 251 -4.89 17.48 17.09
CA LEU A 251 -5.09 16.10 16.65
C LEU A 251 -5.31 16.11 15.13
N ARG A 252 -4.35 15.59 14.36
CA ARG A 252 -4.46 15.46 12.91
C ARG A 252 -4.84 14.04 12.56
N ILE A 253 -5.97 13.87 11.87
CA ILE A 253 -6.50 12.57 11.45
C ILE A 253 -6.38 12.45 9.95
N ILE A 254 -5.66 11.42 9.50
CA ILE A 254 -5.59 11.02 8.10
C ILE A 254 -6.48 9.80 7.92
N THR A 255 -7.47 9.89 7.04
CA THR A 255 -8.41 8.80 6.77
C THR A 255 -8.99 8.92 5.37
N PRO A 256 -9.28 7.80 4.67
CA PRO A 256 -10.03 7.84 3.43
C PRO A 256 -11.53 8.16 3.63
N PHE A 257 -12.02 8.15 4.88
CA PHE A 257 -13.41 8.39 5.22
C PHE A 257 -13.65 9.88 5.48
N ALA A 258 -13.91 10.63 4.44
CA ALA A 258 -13.93 12.09 4.43
C ALA A 258 -15.15 12.76 5.09
N TYR A 259 -16.24 12.02 5.32
CA TYR A 259 -17.51 12.62 5.83
C TYR A 259 -17.62 12.62 7.36
N LEU A 260 -16.51 12.58 8.05
CA LEU A 260 -16.45 12.88 9.48
C LEU A 260 -16.58 14.39 9.66
N ASN A 261 -17.80 14.86 9.79
CA ASN A 261 -18.04 16.23 10.19
C ASN A 261 -17.79 16.34 11.72
N ILE A 262 -16.53 16.51 12.10
CA ILE A 262 -16.15 16.86 13.48
C ILE A 262 -15.73 18.33 13.43
N ASN A 263 -16.64 19.21 13.75
CA ASN A 263 -16.34 20.61 13.93
C ASN A 263 -15.73 20.80 15.33
N ASP A 264 -14.40 20.83 15.40
CA ASP A 264 -13.68 20.88 16.67
C ASP A 264 -12.36 21.63 16.48
N GLU A 265 -12.06 22.54 17.41
CA GLU A 265 -10.85 23.38 17.32
C GLU A 265 -9.53 22.61 17.49
N VAL A 266 -9.59 21.44 18.11
CA VAL A 266 -8.41 20.60 18.39
C VAL A 266 -8.20 19.56 17.30
N ILE A 267 -9.28 19.15 16.59
CA ILE A 267 -9.26 18.04 15.63
C ILE A 267 -9.23 18.58 14.20
N GLU A 268 -8.20 18.21 13.45
CA GLU A 268 -8.06 18.47 12.02
C GLU A 268 -8.17 17.15 11.26
N ILE A 269 -9.10 17.07 10.31
CA ILE A 269 -9.30 15.86 9.49
C ILE A 269 -8.84 16.14 8.07
N HIS A 270 -7.96 15.28 7.55
CA HIS A 270 -7.31 15.44 6.27
C HIS A 270 -7.58 14.25 5.34
N PRO A 271 -8.78 14.13 4.78
CA PRO A 271 -9.11 13.07 3.83
C PRO A 271 -8.46 13.28 2.45
N GLU A 272 -8.12 14.53 2.14
CA GLU A 272 -7.49 14.94 0.88
C GLU A 272 -5.98 14.70 0.85
N TYR A 273 -5.35 14.31 1.96
CA TYR A 273 -3.89 14.14 1.99
C TYR A 273 -3.44 13.00 1.09
N GLY A 274 -2.55 13.34 0.16
CA GLY A 274 -1.75 12.39 -0.60
C GLY A 274 -0.48 11.99 0.14
N LEU A 275 0.35 11.18 -0.51
CA LEU A 275 1.57 10.62 0.09
C LEU A 275 2.55 11.69 0.58
N SER A 276 2.85 12.70 -0.23
CA SER A 276 3.82 13.74 0.14
C SER A 276 3.38 14.54 1.38
N ASN A 277 2.08 14.86 1.49
CA ASN A 277 1.53 15.57 2.65
C ASN A 277 1.60 14.70 3.91
N SER A 278 1.16 13.45 3.79
CA SER A 278 1.14 12.50 4.91
C SER A 278 2.55 12.17 5.40
N LEU A 279 3.47 11.90 4.47
CA LEU A 279 4.86 11.59 4.81
C LEU A 279 5.58 12.74 5.48
N SER A 280 5.33 13.98 5.06
CA SER A 280 5.88 15.15 5.76
C SER A 280 5.47 15.14 7.23
N LEU A 281 4.21 14.82 7.55
CA LEU A 281 3.74 14.70 8.93
C LEU A 281 4.36 13.48 9.66
N PHE A 282 4.47 12.32 8.99
CA PHE A 282 5.01 11.11 9.62
C PHE A 282 6.51 11.22 9.95
N ILE A 283 7.31 11.73 9.00
CA ILE A 283 8.77 11.74 9.09
C ILE A 283 9.25 12.90 9.96
N MET A 284 8.65 14.07 9.85
CA MET A 284 9.00 15.23 10.66
C MET A 284 8.83 15.01 12.16
N ARG A 285 7.95 14.10 12.55
CA ARG A 285 7.74 13.71 13.93
C ARG A 285 8.96 13.06 14.59
N ARG A 286 9.79 12.33 13.85
CA ARG A 286 11.03 11.72 14.40
C ARG A 286 12.15 12.73 14.65
N LEU A 287 12.08 13.91 14.06
CA LEU A 287 13.04 14.98 14.25
C LEU A 287 12.68 15.90 15.41
N CYS A 288 11.41 15.90 15.89
CA CYS A 288 10.98 16.63 17.08
C CYS A 288 11.00 15.71 18.29
N THR A 289 12.00 15.86 19.14
CA THR A 289 12.39 14.99 20.26
C THR A 289 11.44 14.97 21.48
N GLN A 290 10.23 15.53 21.42
CA GLN A 290 9.42 15.72 22.65
C GLN A 290 8.05 15.02 22.72
N ILE A 291 7.53 14.36 21.69
CA ILE A 291 6.23 13.66 21.82
C ILE A 291 6.30 12.28 21.17
N ARG A 292 6.46 11.25 22.00
CA ARG A 292 6.24 9.84 21.60
C ARG A 292 4.75 9.54 21.69
N ILE A 293 4.05 9.47 20.55
CA ILE A 293 2.75 8.81 20.46
C ILE A 293 2.80 7.87 19.25
N THR A 294 2.52 6.61 19.51
CA THR A 294 2.56 5.49 18.56
C THR A 294 1.54 5.70 17.46
N VAL A 295 1.99 5.61 16.21
CA VAL A 295 1.08 5.41 15.08
C VAL A 295 0.64 3.97 15.15
N LEU A 296 -0.58 3.72 15.56
CA LEU A 296 -1.20 2.41 15.49
C LEU A 296 -1.56 2.15 14.04
N PHE A 297 -0.69 1.43 13.32
CA PHE A 297 -1.08 0.72 12.11
C PHE A 297 -1.89 -0.50 12.56
N TYR A 298 -3.20 -0.36 12.64
CA TYR A 298 -4.07 -1.51 12.63
C TYR A 298 -4.30 -1.89 11.17
N GLN A 299 -3.45 -2.75 10.61
CA GLN A 299 -3.90 -3.73 9.64
C GLN A 299 -4.67 -4.77 10.45
N LEU A 300 -5.98 -4.73 10.37
CA LEU A 300 -6.78 -5.91 10.70
C LEU A 300 -6.46 -6.96 9.65
N ILE A 301 -5.89 -8.05 10.12
CA ILE A 301 -5.77 -9.35 9.49
C ILE A 301 -7.17 -9.85 9.09
#